data_f7751d53d8bf76027f539869d930f826
#
_entry.id   f7751d53d8bf76027f539869d930f826
#
_cell.length_a   1.000
_cell.length_b   1.000
_cell.length_c   1.000
_cell.angle_alpha   90.00
_cell.angle_beta   90.00
_cell.angle_gamma   90.00
#
_symmetry.space_group_name_H-M   'P 1'
#
loop_
_entity.id
_entity.type
_entity.pdbx_description
1 polymer ?
#
loop_
_entity_poly.entity_id
_entity_poly.type
_entity_poly.pdbx_seq_one_letter_code
_entity_poly.pdbx_strand_id
1 'polypeptide(L)'
;EISVRPFCFWPEKPGLGYITVSGFTLRQAAPQWATPTAFQEGLIGPHWSKGWIIENNHIYESKSVGISLGTPIGTGHATVRGKHMKGGTQREQEVILRALHTGGWHKDRVGSHIVRNNVIHDCEQAGIAGHMGGAFSQIYGNRIYNIHHKRLRHGAEVAGIKLHAALDTQIRENIIYSCYRGLWLDWQAQGTRVSRNVFFDNLSEDLFVEVCHGPYMVDHNLFLSLMNFRNMSQGGAFAHNLFAGRFVVQSELTRTTPYHFPHETAVAGYSNITGGDDRYYNNVFLGDNDPNKEPVPITFFEHLPLKPRDKAGENDGKPVMDGVPDDAVCWL
;
A
#
# COMPACT_ATOMS: atom_id res chain seq x y z
N GLU A 1 2.66 13.01 29.70
CA GLU A 1 2.70 11.54 29.65
C GLU A 1 3.75 11.08 28.64
N ILE A 2 4.57 10.08 28.97
CA ILE A 2 5.64 9.58 28.12
C ILE A 2 5.33 8.11 27.80
N SER A 3 5.19 7.80 26.49
CA SER A 3 5.00 6.44 26.03
C SER A 3 6.35 5.70 25.98
N VAL A 4 6.46 4.62 26.71
CA VAL A 4 7.65 3.78 26.81
C VAL A 4 7.47 2.40 26.16
N ARG A 5 6.23 2.01 25.87
CA ARG A 5 5.93 0.71 25.25
C ARG A 5 5.70 0.88 23.75
N PRO A 6 6.22 -0.04 22.93
CA PRO A 6 6.06 0.03 21.47
C PRO A 6 4.65 -0.38 21.02
N PHE A 7 3.91 -1.18 21.79
CA PHE A 7 2.61 -1.73 21.39
C PHE A 7 1.66 -1.93 22.60
N CYS A 8 0.39 -2.11 22.29
CA CYS A 8 -0.65 -2.49 23.25
C CYS A 8 -0.92 -4.01 23.17
N PHE A 9 -1.13 -4.54 21.97
CA PHE A 9 -1.35 -5.96 21.73
C PHE A 9 -0.39 -6.46 20.66
N TRP A 10 0.57 -7.27 21.08
CA TRP A 10 1.57 -7.86 20.19
C TRP A 10 2.02 -9.21 20.74
N PRO A 11 1.83 -10.31 20.02
CA PRO A 11 2.24 -11.61 20.50
C PRO A 11 3.77 -11.73 20.50
N GLU A 12 4.35 -12.23 21.57
CA GLU A 12 5.80 -12.44 21.67
C GLU A 12 6.29 -13.46 20.64
N LYS A 13 5.47 -14.46 20.37
CA LYS A 13 5.83 -15.56 19.45
C LYS A 13 5.02 -15.44 18.16
N PRO A 14 5.65 -15.68 17.00
CA PRO A 14 4.91 -15.83 15.75
C PRO A 14 4.02 -17.07 15.77
N GLY A 15 3.02 -17.09 14.88
CA GLY A 15 2.10 -18.22 14.76
C GLY A 15 0.96 -18.26 15.77
N LEU A 16 0.85 -17.30 16.70
CA LEU A 16 -0.31 -17.18 17.58
C LEU A 16 -1.50 -16.59 16.81
N GLY A 17 -2.23 -17.43 16.15
CA GLY A 17 -3.35 -17.05 15.29
C GLY A 17 -4.72 -17.10 15.95
N TYR A 18 -5.74 -16.67 15.19
CA TYR A 18 -7.17 -16.76 15.55
C TYR A 18 -7.54 -16.01 16.84
N ILE A 19 -6.91 -14.86 17.05
CA ILE A 19 -7.17 -13.99 18.21
C ILE A 19 -8.10 -12.85 17.77
N THR A 20 -9.10 -12.57 18.57
CA THR A 20 -9.99 -11.41 18.39
C THR A 20 -9.65 -10.32 19.38
N VAL A 21 -9.47 -9.09 18.88
CA VAL A 21 -9.32 -7.88 19.69
C VAL A 21 -10.43 -6.92 19.31
N SER A 22 -11.36 -6.67 20.22
CA SER A 22 -12.58 -5.92 19.95
C SER A 22 -12.96 -4.98 21.08
N GLY A 23 -13.37 -3.75 20.73
CA GLY A 23 -13.98 -2.81 21.68
C GLY A 23 -12.99 -2.03 22.55
N PHE A 24 -11.72 -1.97 22.20
CA PHE A 24 -10.70 -1.27 22.97
C PHE A 24 -10.43 0.14 22.45
N THR A 25 -10.04 1.01 23.36
CA THR A 25 -9.33 2.27 23.05
C THR A 25 -7.84 2.03 23.22
N LEU A 26 -7.09 2.07 22.11
CA LEU A 26 -5.64 1.81 22.05
C LEU A 26 -4.93 3.09 21.65
N ARG A 27 -3.99 3.56 22.48
CA ARG A 27 -3.29 4.82 22.22
C ARG A 27 -1.91 4.88 22.87
N GLN A 28 -1.15 5.88 22.45
CA GLN A 28 0.10 6.28 23.10
C GLN A 28 1.16 5.18 23.13
N ALA A 29 1.32 4.45 22.03
CA ALA A 29 2.44 3.56 21.87
C ALA A 29 3.55 4.22 21.02
N ALA A 30 4.77 3.79 21.23
CA ALA A 30 5.96 4.33 20.57
C ALA A 30 6.70 3.28 19.72
N PRO A 31 6.02 2.64 18.75
CA PRO A 31 6.67 1.72 17.85
C PRO A 31 7.74 2.42 17.03
N GLN A 32 8.76 1.70 16.64
CA GLN A 32 9.80 2.26 15.79
C GLN A 32 9.27 2.48 14.38
N TRP A 33 9.67 3.62 13.80
CA TRP A 33 9.50 3.80 12.38
C TRP A 33 10.41 2.83 11.63
N ALA A 34 9.87 2.15 10.65
CA ALA A 34 10.60 1.18 9.86
C ALA A 34 10.40 1.42 8.37
N THR A 35 11.40 1.07 7.59
CA THR A 35 11.30 1.05 6.14
C THR A 35 10.41 -0.11 5.67
N PRO A 36 9.95 -0.10 4.41
CA PRO A 36 9.01 -1.08 3.87
C PRO A 36 9.33 -2.53 4.14
N THR A 37 10.59 -2.88 3.97
CA THR A 37 11.08 -4.26 4.08
C THR A 37 11.57 -4.62 5.47
N ALA A 38 11.41 -3.71 6.43
CA ALA A 38 11.83 -3.93 7.81
C ALA A 38 10.67 -4.41 8.67
N PHE A 39 11.04 -5.02 9.77
CA PHE A 39 10.09 -5.42 10.79
C PHE A 39 9.35 -4.19 11.35
N GLN A 40 8.04 -4.16 11.20
CA GLN A 40 7.18 -3.07 11.66
C GLN A 40 6.30 -3.54 12.80
N GLU A 41 6.39 -2.83 13.91
CA GLU A 41 5.44 -2.94 15.01
C GLU A 41 4.32 -1.91 14.84
N GLY A 42 3.15 -2.21 15.37
CA GLY A 42 2.02 -1.29 15.48
C GLY A 42 1.50 -1.24 16.90
N LEU A 43 0.56 -0.35 17.19
CA LEU A 43 -0.17 -0.39 18.47
C LEU A 43 -0.77 -1.76 18.72
N ILE A 44 -1.23 -2.38 17.66
CA ILE A 44 -1.76 -3.74 17.65
C ILE A 44 -1.31 -4.46 16.37
N GLY A 45 -1.10 -5.74 16.46
CA GLY A 45 -0.86 -6.57 15.29
C GLY A 45 -0.68 -8.04 15.58
N PRO A 46 -0.99 -8.86 14.58
CA PRO A 46 -0.87 -10.31 14.67
C PRO A 46 0.58 -10.82 14.66
N HIS A 47 1.57 -9.94 14.50
CA HIS A 47 2.95 -10.30 14.27
C HIS A 47 3.09 -11.11 12.97
N TRP A 48 3.51 -12.34 13.01
CA TRP A 48 3.62 -13.24 11.86
C TRP A 48 2.74 -14.46 12.10
N SER A 49 1.43 -14.30 11.86
CA SER A 49 0.43 -15.32 12.20
C SER A 49 -0.78 -15.24 11.27
N LYS A 50 -1.83 -16.00 11.56
CA LYS A 50 -3.03 -16.13 10.72
C LYS A 50 -4.31 -15.81 11.49
N GLY A 51 -5.28 -15.23 10.78
CA GLY A 51 -6.69 -15.26 11.16
C GLY A 51 -7.07 -14.39 12.36
N TRP A 52 -6.34 -13.32 12.65
CA TRP A 52 -6.76 -12.36 13.67
C TRP A 52 -7.99 -11.57 13.22
N ILE A 53 -8.85 -11.25 14.16
CA ILE A 53 -9.97 -10.32 13.99
C ILE A 53 -9.69 -9.09 14.85
N ILE A 54 -9.53 -7.93 14.18
CA ILE A 54 -9.29 -6.63 14.83
C ILE A 54 -10.49 -5.75 14.48
N GLU A 55 -11.39 -5.53 15.46
CA GLU A 55 -12.66 -4.89 15.15
C GLU A 55 -13.17 -3.96 16.25
N ASN A 56 -13.95 -2.96 15.85
CA ASN A 56 -14.65 -2.06 16.77
C ASN A 56 -13.72 -1.36 17.78
N ASN A 57 -12.44 -1.16 17.40
CA ASN A 57 -11.46 -0.48 18.24
C ASN A 57 -11.32 0.99 17.85
N HIS A 58 -10.92 1.81 18.82
CA HIS A 58 -10.47 3.18 18.61
C HIS A 58 -8.96 3.23 18.80
N ILE A 59 -8.21 3.48 17.72
CA ILE A 59 -6.75 3.33 17.65
C ILE A 59 -6.14 4.66 17.23
N TYR A 60 -5.35 5.29 18.09
CA TYR A 60 -4.80 6.60 17.79
C TYR A 60 -3.52 6.93 18.57
N GLU A 61 -2.88 8.04 18.20
CA GLU A 61 -1.63 8.50 18.81
C GLU A 61 -0.53 7.44 18.82
N SER A 62 -0.35 6.75 17.68
CA SER A 62 0.83 5.94 17.44
C SER A 62 1.98 6.82 16.93
N LYS A 63 3.17 6.60 17.49
CA LYS A 63 4.39 7.23 16.97
C LYS A 63 4.70 6.79 15.53
N SER A 64 4.22 5.65 15.11
CA SER A 64 4.43 5.08 13.78
C SER A 64 3.15 4.46 13.22
N VAL A 65 2.92 3.18 13.42
CA VAL A 65 1.82 2.42 12.82
C VAL A 65 0.70 2.15 13.82
N GLY A 66 -0.55 2.27 13.40
CA GLY A 66 -1.71 1.89 14.19
C GLY A 66 -1.86 0.36 14.26
N ILE A 67 -2.15 -0.28 13.13
CA ILE A 67 -2.26 -1.74 13.00
C ILE A 67 -1.17 -2.26 12.07
N SER A 68 -0.35 -3.20 12.54
CA SER A 68 0.63 -3.90 11.70
C SER A 68 0.20 -5.33 11.45
N LEU A 69 -0.06 -5.68 10.20
CA LEU A 69 -0.52 -7.03 9.80
C LEU A 69 0.62 -8.05 9.69
N GLY A 70 1.84 -7.62 10.00
CA GLY A 70 2.99 -8.49 10.07
C GLY A 70 3.98 -8.33 8.93
N THR A 71 5.21 -8.67 9.26
CA THR A 71 6.38 -8.67 8.39
C THR A 71 7.18 -9.93 8.67
N PRO A 72 7.84 -10.54 7.68
CA PRO A 72 8.64 -11.73 7.89
C PRO A 72 9.75 -11.49 8.92
N ILE A 73 9.95 -12.46 9.78
CA ILE A 73 11.00 -12.39 10.81
C ILE A 73 12.37 -12.46 10.17
N GLY A 74 13.33 -11.71 10.74
CA GLY A 74 14.71 -11.73 10.28
C GLY A 74 14.96 -11.00 8.97
N THR A 75 14.06 -10.11 8.57
CA THR A 75 14.27 -9.26 7.39
C THR A 75 15.46 -8.32 7.51
N GLY A 76 15.95 -8.09 8.72
CA GLY A 76 17.27 -7.52 9.01
C GLY A 76 17.55 -6.11 8.49
N HIS A 77 16.59 -5.46 7.89
CA HIS A 77 16.78 -4.18 7.23
C HIS A 77 16.60 -2.97 8.12
N ALA A 78 15.94 -3.12 9.25
CA ALA A 78 15.67 -2.03 10.17
C ALA A 78 16.94 -1.38 10.72
N THR A 79 18.06 -2.10 10.74
CA THR A 79 19.25 -1.69 11.46
C THR A 79 20.34 -1.02 10.61
N VAL A 80 20.24 -1.02 9.29
CA VAL A 80 21.33 -0.49 8.45
C VAL A 80 20.83 0.61 7.53
N ARG A 81 20.86 1.82 8.04
CA ARG A 81 20.63 3.02 7.23
C ARG A 81 21.78 3.26 6.25
N GLY A 82 21.44 3.56 5.03
CA GLY A 82 22.24 4.38 4.10
C GLY A 82 23.14 3.64 3.13
N LYS A 83 23.89 2.65 3.50
CA LYS A 83 24.86 2.01 2.58
C LYS A 83 24.28 0.90 1.69
N HIS A 84 23.07 0.45 1.93
CA HIS A 84 22.51 -0.76 1.33
C HIS A 84 21.23 -0.53 0.50
N MET A 85 20.90 0.70 0.19
CA MET A 85 19.80 1.01 -0.74
C MET A 85 20.17 0.74 -2.22
N LYS A 86 21.44 0.50 -2.53
CA LYS A 86 21.83 -0.07 -3.81
C LYS A 86 21.28 -1.50 -3.90
N GLY A 87 20.37 -1.75 -4.83
CA GLY A 87 19.75 -3.05 -5.00
C GLY A 87 18.45 -3.26 -4.18
N GLY A 88 17.65 -2.24 -3.96
CA GLY A 88 16.36 -2.36 -3.28
C GLY A 88 15.47 -3.47 -3.84
N THR A 89 15.44 -3.62 -5.16
CA THR A 89 14.75 -4.71 -5.86
C THR A 89 15.31 -6.09 -5.50
N GLN A 90 16.62 -6.29 -5.59
CA GLN A 90 17.25 -7.56 -5.23
C GLN A 90 16.97 -7.93 -3.77
N ARG A 91 16.98 -6.94 -2.93
CA ARG A 91 16.75 -7.11 -1.51
C ARG A 91 15.32 -7.50 -1.18
N GLU A 92 14.35 -6.92 -1.87
CA GLU A 92 12.95 -7.34 -1.76
C GLU A 92 12.79 -8.79 -2.21
N GLN A 93 13.41 -9.20 -3.30
CA GLN A 93 13.44 -10.59 -3.76
C GLN A 93 14.04 -11.53 -2.71
N GLU A 94 15.17 -11.16 -2.10
CA GLU A 94 15.80 -11.94 -1.02
C GLU A 94 14.88 -12.08 0.19
N VAL A 95 14.17 -11.02 0.57
CA VAL A 95 13.22 -11.05 1.69
C VAL A 95 12.07 -11.99 1.39
N ILE A 96 11.53 -11.95 0.17
CA ILE A 96 10.43 -12.82 -0.26
C ILE A 96 10.87 -14.28 -0.27
N LEU A 97 12.01 -14.59 -0.85
CA LEU A 97 12.56 -15.95 -0.86
C LEU A 97 12.81 -16.47 0.56
N ARG A 98 13.32 -15.62 1.44
CA ARG A 98 13.50 -15.98 2.84
C ARG A 98 12.16 -16.22 3.54
N ALA A 99 11.17 -15.38 3.29
CA ALA A 99 9.82 -15.58 3.83
C ALA A 99 9.21 -16.91 3.40
N LEU A 100 9.38 -17.29 2.14
CA LEU A 100 8.90 -18.55 1.60
C LEU A 100 9.64 -19.77 2.17
N HIS A 101 10.97 -19.75 2.18
CA HIS A 101 11.77 -20.93 2.51
C HIS A 101 11.96 -21.13 4.01
N THR A 102 12.12 -20.08 4.77
CA THR A 102 12.41 -20.15 6.21
C THR A 102 11.37 -19.45 7.09
N GLY A 103 10.69 -18.43 6.58
CA GLY A 103 9.70 -17.67 7.32
C GLY A 103 8.30 -18.31 7.36
N GLY A 104 8.07 -19.36 6.59
CA GLY A 104 6.79 -20.07 6.53
C GLY A 104 5.66 -19.22 5.95
N TRP A 105 5.97 -18.33 5.02
CA TRP A 105 4.95 -17.55 4.33
C TRP A 105 4.11 -18.44 3.41
N HIS A 106 2.98 -18.85 3.92
CA HIS A 106 2.02 -19.70 3.25
C HIS A 106 0.61 -19.35 3.72
N LYS A 107 -0.37 -19.45 2.85
CA LYS A 107 -1.77 -19.09 3.15
C LYS A 107 -2.38 -19.86 4.35
N ASP A 108 -1.82 -21.01 4.69
CA ASP A 108 -2.27 -21.77 5.86
C ASP A 108 -1.66 -21.31 7.18
N ARG A 109 -0.64 -20.44 7.14
CA ARG A 109 0.11 -20.02 8.32
C ARG A 109 0.08 -18.53 8.58
N VAL A 110 0.01 -17.69 7.54
CA VAL A 110 0.15 -16.22 7.66
C VAL A 110 -0.93 -15.53 6.84
N GLY A 111 -1.46 -14.43 7.38
CA GLY A 111 -2.47 -13.62 6.70
C GLY A 111 -3.91 -13.99 7.07
N SER A 112 -4.83 -13.76 6.17
CA SER A 112 -6.27 -14.02 6.35
C SER A 112 -6.87 -13.30 7.56
N HIS A 113 -6.39 -12.11 7.86
CA HIS A 113 -6.90 -11.28 8.95
C HIS A 113 -8.19 -10.57 8.55
N ILE A 114 -9.00 -10.26 9.54
CA ILE A 114 -10.18 -9.38 9.39
C ILE A 114 -9.93 -8.12 10.20
N VAL A 115 -9.85 -6.97 9.52
CA VAL A 115 -9.71 -5.66 10.15
C VAL A 115 -10.94 -4.85 9.79
N ARG A 116 -11.84 -4.65 10.75
CA ARG A 116 -13.12 -4.02 10.42
C ARG A 116 -13.66 -3.09 11.50
N ASN A 117 -14.41 -2.08 11.04
CA ASN A 117 -15.16 -1.17 11.91
C ASN A 117 -14.29 -0.48 12.98
N ASN A 118 -13.01 -0.28 12.69
CA ASN A 118 -12.12 0.46 13.58
C ASN A 118 -12.13 1.95 13.22
N VAL A 119 -11.91 2.80 14.21
CA VAL A 119 -11.57 4.21 14.02
C VAL A 119 -10.08 4.36 14.28
N ILE A 120 -9.32 4.75 13.24
CA ILE A 120 -7.86 4.81 13.28
C ILE A 120 -7.41 6.21 12.88
N HIS A 121 -6.67 6.91 13.75
CA HIS A 121 -6.21 8.25 13.42
C HIS A 121 -4.96 8.67 14.20
N ASP A 122 -4.38 9.80 13.80
CA ASP A 122 -3.21 10.39 14.47
C ASP A 122 -2.04 9.40 14.63
N CYS A 123 -1.81 8.59 13.61
CA CYS A 123 -0.65 7.71 13.49
C CYS A 123 0.37 8.34 12.52
N GLU A 124 1.66 8.35 12.88
CA GLU A 124 2.65 9.16 12.17
C GLU A 124 3.30 8.48 10.96
N GLN A 125 3.00 7.20 10.70
CA GLN A 125 3.47 6.50 9.51
C GLN A 125 2.32 5.90 8.72
N ALA A 126 1.57 4.97 9.31
CA ALA A 126 0.43 4.36 8.65
C ALA A 126 -0.69 4.05 9.63
N GLY A 127 -1.93 4.13 9.16
CA GLY A 127 -3.07 3.62 9.91
C GLY A 127 -3.01 2.10 10.00
N ILE A 128 -2.90 1.44 8.85
CA ILE A 128 -2.71 -0.01 8.71
C ILE A 128 -1.51 -0.25 7.81
N ALA A 129 -0.57 -1.07 8.26
CA ALA A 129 0.59 -1.48 7.47
C ALA A 129 0.74 -3.01 7.46
N GLY A 130 1.42 -3.54 6.46
CA GLY A 130 1.78 -4.95 6.40
C GLY A 130 2.74 -5.22 5.25
N HIS A 131 3.71 -6.09 5.52
CA HIS A 131 4.62 -6.61 4.52
C HIS A 131 4.47 -8.13 4.47
N MET A 132 3.80 -8.65 3.45
CA MET A 132 3.40 -10.04 3.26
C MET A 132 2.36 -10.56 4.29
N GLY A 133 2.39 -10.09 5.54
CA GLY A 133 1.46 -10.54 6.59
C GLY A 133 0.01 -10.17 6.34
N GLY A 134 -0.26 -9.19 5.49
CA GLY A 134 -1.61 -8.78 5.09
C GLY A 134 -2.25 -9.62 3.97
N ALA A 135 -1.53 -10.60 3.40
CA ALA A 135 -2.06 -11.42 2.33
C ALA A 135 -3.36 -12.16 2.73
N PHE A 136 -4.29 -12.33 1.79
CA PHE A 136 -5.58 -12.99 1.98
C PHE A 136 -6.52 -12.34 3.01
N SER A 137 -6.25 -11.13 3.43
CA SER A 137 -6.98 -10.43 4.49
C SER A 137 -8.16 -9.63 3.95
N GLN A 138 -9.08 -9.28 4.86
CA GLN A 138 -10.19 -8.39 4.60
C GLN A 138 -10.08 -7.14 5.48
N ILE A 139 -10.07 -5.96 4.86
CA ILE A 139 -9.97 -4.66 5.54
C ILE A 139 -11.20 -3.85 5.14
N TYR A 140 -12.18 -3.70 6.05
CA TYR A 140 -13.43 -3.07 5.66
C TYR A 140 -14.15 -2.31 6.77
N GLY A 141 -14.96 -1.33 6.37
CA GLY A 141 -15.78 -0.55 7.30
C GLY A 141 -14.95 0.30 8.26
N ASN A 142 -13.67 0.51 8.00
CA ASN A 142 -12.82 1.31 8.88
C ASN A 142 -12.91 2.79 8.51
N ARG A 143 -12.76 3.67 9.50
CA ARG A 143 -12.56 5.10 9.35
C ARG A 143 -11.14 5.45 9.70
N ILE A 144 -10.37 5.91 8.69
CA ILE A 144 -8.92 6.16 8.82
C ILE A 144 -8.65 7.61 8.45
N TYR A 145 -8.03 8.39 9.33
CA TYR A 145 -7.78 9.80 9.06
C TYR A 145 -6.61 10.37 9.85
N ASN A 146 -6.15 11.57 9.47
CA ASN A 146 -5.03 12.26 10.09
C ASN A 146 -3.76 11.40 10.17
N ILE A 147 -3.49 10.61 9.14
CA ILE A 147 -2.26 9.82 9.10
C ILE A 147 -1.12 10.67 8.57
N HIS A 148 -0.02 10.74 9.34
CA HIS A 148 1.14 11.58 9.04
C HIS A 148 0.83 13.10 9.05
N HIS A 149 -0.12 13.53 9.84
CA HIS A 149 -0.53 14.94 9.83
C HIS A 149 0.50 15.87 10.48
N LYS A 150 1.26 15.42 11.47
CA LYS A 150 2.35 16.21 12.09
C LYS A 150 3.59 16.32 11.22
N ARG A 151 3.72 15.49 10.18
CA ARG A 151 4.83 15.49 9.22
C ARG A 151 6.21 15.49 9.87
N LEU A 152 6.35 14.80 11.00
CA LEU A 152 7.59 14.76 11.77
C LEU A 152 8.72 14.00 11.07
N ARG A 153 8.41 13.23 10.05
CA ARG A 153 9.37 12.41 9.31
C ARG A 153 9.04 12.41 7.83
N HIS A 154 10.05 12.26 7.00
CA HIS A 154 9.90 11.97 5.59
C HIS A 154 10.34 10.53 5.33
N GLY A 155 9.74 9.89 4.37
CA GLY A 155 10.16 8.57 3.96
C GLY A 155 9.04 7.74 3.36
N ALA A 156 9.37 6.50 3.11
CA ALA A 156 8.48 5.50 2.57
C ALA A 156 7.44 5.05 3.61
N GLU A 157 6.42 4.37 3.16
CA GLU A 157 5.40 3.71 3.99
C GLU A 157 4.41 4.65 4.68
N VAL A 158 4.18 5.82 4.13
CA VAL A 158 3.26 6.79 4.70
C VAL A 158 1.94 6.78 3.95
N ALA A 159 0.92 6.18 4.55
CA ALA A 159 -0.44 6.13 4.00
C ALA A 159 -1.49 5.78 5.07
N GLY A 160 -2.76 5.99 4.78
CA GLY A 160 -3.86 5.46 5.58
C GLY A 160 -3.77 3.93 5.68
N ILE A 161 -3.63 3.27 4.53
CA ILE A 161 -3.34 1.84 4.43
C ILE A 161 -2.14 1.65 3.52
N LYS A 162 -1.11 0.91 3.97
CA LYS A 162 0.09 0.60 3.19
C LYS A 162 0.40 -0.89 3.26
N LEU A 163 0.33 -1.56 2.11
CA LEU A 163 0.56 -3.00 2.04
C LEU A 163 1.59 -3.35 0.97
N HIS A 164 2.54 -4.22 1.33
CA HIS A 164 3.34 -4.99 0.41
C HIS A 164 2.79 -6.41 0.30
N ALA A 165 2.78 -6.96 -0.89
CA ALA A 165 2.26 -8.31 -1.17
C ALA A 165 0.82 -8.50 -0.67
N ALA A 166 -0.04 -7.58 -1.06
CA ALA A 166 -1.47 -7.67 -0.81
C ALA A 166 -2.11 -8.73 -1.73
N LEU A 167 -1.73 -10.00 -1.54
CA LEU A 167 -2.28 -11.11 -2.33
C LEU A 167 -3.71 -11.40 -1.90
N ASP A 168 -4.63 -11.50 -2.86
CA ASP A 168 -6.06 -11.80 -2.63
C ASP A 168 -6.69 -10.99 -1.49
N THR A 169 -6.22 -9.77 -1.28
CA THR A 169 -6.67 -8.90 -0.19
C THR A 169 -7.92 -8.12 -0.61
N GLN A 170 -8.91 -8.06 0.25
CA GLN A 170 -10.14 -7.30 0.03
C GLN A 170 -10.13 -6.03 0.86
N ILE A 171 -10.14 -4.86 0.21
CA ILE A 171 -10.14 -3.54 0.87
C ILE A 171 -11.42 -2.83 0.45
N ARG A 172 -12.41 -2.77 1.32
CA ARG A 172 -13.74 -2.30 0.94
C ARG A 172 -14.45 -1.49 2.02
N GLU A 173 -15.33 -0.60 1.57
CA GLU A 173 -16.23 0.12 2.49
C GLU A 173 -15.49 0.92 3.57
N ASN A 174 -14.25 1.34 3.31
CA ASN A 174 -13.50 2.20 4.21
C ASN A 174 -13.70 3.68 3.85
N ILE A 175 -13.59 4.55 4.84
CA ILE A 175 -13.54 6.01 4.68
C ILE A 175 -12.14 6.45 5.07
N ILE A 176 -11.36 6.98 4.10
CA ILE A 176 -9.94 7.32 4.28
C ILE A 176 -9.72 8.77 3.86
N TYR A 177 -9.35 9.63 4.80
CA TYR A 177 -9.23 11.05 4.53
C TYR A 177 -8.19 11.76 5.41
N SER A 178 -7.76 12.94 4.98
CA SER A 178 -6.76 13.74 5.67
C SER A 178 -5.49 12.96 6.01
N CYS A 179 -5.14 12.02 5.14
CA CYS A 179 -3.89 11.26 5.22
C CYS A 179 -2.85 11.86 4.27
N TYR A 180 -1.59 11.48 4.42
CA TYR A 180 -0.59 11.82 3.40
C TYR A 180 -0.92 11.15 2.07
N ARG A 181 -1.13 9.82 2.07
CA ARG A 181 -1.77 9.02 1.01
C ARG A 181 -2.96 8.27 1.59
N GLY A 182 -3.93 7.98 0.76
CA GLY A 182 -5.06 7.17 1.17
C GLY A 182 -4.69 5.69 1.29
N LEU A 183 -4.63 5.01 0.19
CA LEU A 183 -4.24 3.60 0.07
C LEU A 183 -3.02 3.46 -0.84
N TRP A 184 -2.04 2.70 -0.38
CA TRP A 184 -0.85 2.36 -1.16
C TRP A 184 -0.67 0.84 -1.22
N LEU A 185 -0.87 0.28 -2.41
CA LEU A 185 -0.56 -1.11 -2.73
C LEU A 185 0.80 -1.14 -3.42
N ASP A 186 1.77 -1.74 -2.77
CA ASP A 186 3.14 -1.76 -3.22
C ASP A 186 3.62 -3.20 -3.36
N TRP A 187 4.35 -3.46 -4.41
CA TRP A 187 4.88 -4.78 -4.73
C TRP A 187 3.86 -5.92 -4.56
N GLN A 188 3.59 -6.66 -5.63
CA GLN A 188 2.85 -7.92 -5.57
C GLN A 188 1.38 -7.81 -5.10
N ALA A 189 0.69 -6.70 -5.36
CA ALA A 189 -0.75 -6.63 -5.10
C ALA A 189 -1.52 -7.40 -6.19
N GLN A 190 -1.53 -8.70 -6.08
CA GLN A 190 -2.14 -9.62 -7.04
C GLN A 190 -3.39 -10.28 -6.47
N GLY A 191 -4.47 -10.37 -7.26
CA GLY A 191 -5.77 -10.85 -6.79
C GLY A 191 -6.51 -9.87 -5.85
N THR A 192 -5.95 -8.70 -5.63
CA THR A 192 -6.49 -7.71 -4.70
C THR A 192 -7.67 -6.96 -5.29
N ARG A 193 -8.68 -6.70 -4.46
CA ARG A 193 -9.83 -5.87 -4.81
C ARG A 193 -9.97 -4.68 -3.88
N VAL A 194 -10.11 -3.50 -4.47
CA VAL A 194 -10.39 -2.24 -3.76
C VAL A 194 -11.78 -1.78 -4.17
N SER A 195 -12.75 -1.83 -3.27
CA SER A 195 -14.15 -1.57 -3.67
C SER A 195 -14.97 -0.79 -2.64
N ARG A 196 -15.84 0.09 -3.13
CA ARG A 196 -16.78 0.86 -2.30
C ARG A 196 -16.12 1.67 -1.17
N ASN A 197 -14.88 2.14 -1.39
CA ASN A 197 -14.22 3.04 -0.47
C ASN A 197 -14.49 4.50 -0.85
N VAL A 198 -14.37 5.37 0.14
CA VAL A 198 -14.45 6.82 -0.04
C VAL A 198 -13.12 7.42 0.39
N PHE A 199 -12.51 8.20 -0.50
CA PHE A 199 -11.25 8.90 -0.27
C PHE A 199 -11.45 10.39 -0.49
N PHE A 200 -11.01 11.24 0.44
CA PHE A 200 -11.04 12.69 0.28
C PHE A 200 -10.00 13.40 1.15
N ASP A 201 -9.66 14.63 0.79
CA ASP A 201 -8.71 15.46 1.54
C ASP A 201 -7.35 14.80 1.81
N ASN A 202 -6.96 13.81 1.03
CA ASN A 202 -5.62 13.26 1.12
C ASN A 202 -4.62 14.21 0.44
N LEU A 203 -3.45 14.36 1.05
CA LEU A 203 -2.45 15.35 0.61
C LEU A 203 -1.78 14.96 -0.71
N SER A 204 -1.59 13.69 -0.91
CA SER A 204 -1.04 13.09 -2.12
C SER A 204 -2.10 12.17 -2.75
N GLU A 205 -1.75 10.99 -3.19
CA GLU A 205 -2.68 10.10 -3.90
C GLU A 205 -3.76 9.50 -2.98
N ASP A 206 -5.01 9.42 -3.47
CA ASP A 206 -6.04 8.60 -2.84
C ASP A 206 -5.72 7.11 -2.95
N LEU A 207 -5.27 6.70 -4.14
CA LEU A 207 -4.79 5.37 -4.43
C LEU A 207 -3.44 5.42 -5.15
N PHE A 208 -2.46 4.70 -4.66
CA PHE A 208 -1.21 4.44 -5.35
C PHE A 208 -1.00 2.94 -5.49
N VAL A 209 -0.84 2.46 -6.74
CA VAL A 209 -0.46 1.07 -7.03
C VAL A 209 0.93 1.08 -7.64
N GLU A 210 1.89 0.51 -6.93
CA GLU A 210 3.31 0.57 -7.27
C GLU A 210 3.88 -0.81 -7.55
N VAL A 211 4.40 -0.97 -8.75
CA VAL A 211 5.13 -2.14 -9.28
C VAL A 211 4.43 -3.50 -9.03
N CYS A 212 3.16 -3.55 -9.38
CA CYS A 212 2.35 -4.76 -9.30
C CYS A 212 2.06 -5.33 -10.69
N HIS A 213 2.12 -6.64 -10.83
CA HIS A 213 1.84 -7.30 -12.11
C HIS A 213 0.34 -7.46 -12.39
N GLY A 214 -0.52 -7.36 -11.37
CA GLY A 214 -1.93 -7.74 -11.48
C GLY A 214 -2.15 -9.28 -11.48
N PRO A 215 -3.39 -9.73 -11.70
CA PRO A 215 -4.56 -8.88 -11.82
C PRO A 215 -4.94 -8.22 -10.49
N TYR A 216 -5.50 -7.02 -10.56
CA TYR A 216 -6.15 -6.38 -9.41
C TYR A 216 -7.39 -5.63 -9.88
N MET A 217 -8.36 -5.42 -8.99
CA MET A 217 -9.64 -4.77 -9.33
C MET A 217 -9.90 -3.58 -8.42
N VAL A 218 -10.32 -2.46 -9.04
CA VAL A 218 -10.69 -1.22 -8.35
C VAL A 218 -12.10 -0.86 -8.81
N ASP A 219 -13.11 -0.99 -7.94
CA ASP A 219 -14.47 -0.80 -8.37
C ASP A 219 -15.36 -0.09 -7.35
N HIS A 220 -16.33 0.71 -7.85
CA HIS A 220 -17.32 1.40 -7.03
C HIS A 220 -16.72 2.31 -5.95
N ASN A 221 -15.55 2.91 -6.17
CA ASN A 221 -14.94 3.83 -5.22
C ASN A 221 -15.24 5.29 -5.58
N LEU A 222 -15.19 6.16 -4.58
CA LEU A 222 -15.20 7.61 -4.72
C LEU A 222 -13.81 8.15 -4.38
N PHE A 223 -13.10 8.69 -5.37
CA PHE A 223 -11.81 9.33 -5.25
C PHE A 223 -12.01 10.85 -5.42
N LEU A 224 -11.91 11.59 -4.32
CA LEU A 224 -12.34 12.99 -4.24
C LEU A 224 -11.22 13.97 -3.87
N SER A 225 -9.99 13.51 -3.65
CA SER A 225 -8.84 14.39 -3.43
C SER A 225 -8.33 15.03 -4.73
N LEU A 226 -7.39 15.93 -4.65
CA LEU A 226 -6.78 16.56 -5.86
C LEU A 226 -6.00 15.56 -6.72
N MET A 227 -5.37 14.57 -6.10
CA MET A 227 -4.67 13.47 -6.79
C MET A 227 -5.40 12.17 -6.45
N ASN A 228 -6.13 11.63 -7.39
CA ASN A 228 -6.93 10.43 -7.14
C ASN A 228 -6.13 9.15 -7.29
N PHE A 229 -5.37 9.03 -8.37
CA PHE A 229 -4.70 7.77 -8.64
C PHE A 229 -3.33 7.97 -9.25
N ARG A 230 -2.38 7.22 -8.75
CA ARG A 230 -1.08 7.02 -9.36
C ARG A 230 -0.88 5.55 -9.65
N ASN A 231 -0.68 5.22 -10.92
CA ASN A 231 -0.44 3.87 -11.39
C ASN A 231 0.99 3.71 -11.88
N MET A 232 1.75 2.83 -11.24
CA MET A 232 3.07 2.40 -11.69
C MET A 232 3.07 0.88 -11.88
N SER A 233 1.95 0.33 -12.33
CA SER A 233 1.69 -1.10 -12.36
C SER A 233 1.03 -1.49 -13.69
N GLN A 234 0.60 -2.71 -13.80
CA GLN A 234 -0.08 -3.24 -14.97
C GLN A 234 -1.17 -4.26 -14.57
N GLY A 235 -2.09 -4.54 -15.49
CA GLY A 235 -3.11 -5.57 -15.31
C GLY A 235 -4.24 -5.20 -14.33
N GLY A 236 -4.52 -3.91 -14.18
CA GLY A 236 -5.63 -3.41 -13.37
C GLY A 236 -6.97 -3.41 -14.11
N ALA A 237 -8.06 -3.68 -13.41
CA ALA A 237 -9.41 -3.48 -13.90
C ALA A 237 -10.12 -2.41 -13.04
N PHE A 238 -10.60 -1.34 -13.68
CA PHE A 238 -11.22 -0.21 -13.03
C PHE A 238 -12.67 -0.09 -13.50
N ALA A 239 -13.64 -0.23 -12.60
CA ALA A 239 -15.05 -0.22 -12.99
C ALA A 239 -15.91 0.59 -12.02
N HIS A 240 -16.81 1.41 -12.57
CA HIS A 240 -17.82 2.13 -11.77
C HIS A 240 -17.24 3.03 -10.68
N ASN A 241 -16.05 3.62 -10.88
CA ASN A 241 -15.48 4.56 -9.96
C ASN A 241 -15.81 6.00 -10.35
N LEU A 242 -15.78 6.90 -9.37
CA LEU A 242 -15.71 8.33 -9.58
C LEU A 242 -14.29 8.82 -9.30
N PHE A 243 -13.64 9.40 -10.30
CA PHE A 243 -12.36 10.10 -10.20
C PHE A 243 -12.61 11.60 -10.37
N ALA A 244 -12.58 12.35 -9.26
CA ALA A 244 -12.85 13.78 -9.26
C ALA A 244 -11.59 14.66 -9.39
N GLY A 245 -10.41 14.09 -9.36
CA GLY A 245 -9.12 14.77 -9.44
C GLY A 245 -8.17 14.13 -10.46
N ARG A 246 -6.90 14.38 -10.29
CA ARG A 246 -5.84 13.96 -11.23
C ARG A 246 -5.60 12.45 -11.19
N PHE A 247 -5.30 11.93 -12.36
CA PHE A 247 -4.96 10.54 -12.60
C PHE A 247 -3.59 10.49 -13.30
N VAL A 248 -2.65 9.73 -12.78
CA VAL A 248 -1.28 9.66 -13.30
C VAL A 248 -0.90 8.20 -13.55
N VAL A 249 -0.44 7.92 -14.76
CA VAL A 249 0.19 6.65 -15.11
C VAL A 249 1.68 6.88 -15.33
N GLN A 250 2.51 6.07 -14.71
CA GLN A 250 3.96 6.20 -14.76
C GLN A 250 4.61 4.84 -14.96
N SER A 251 5.48 4.72 -15.96
CA SER A 251 6.26 3.51 -16.17
C SER A 251 7.37 3.36 -15.12
N GLU A 252 7.64 2.11 -14.71
CA GLU A 252 8.78 1.74 -13.86
C GLU A 252 9.45 0.49 -14.43
N LEU A 253 10.41 0.70 -15.31
CA LEU A 253 11.06 -0.36 -16.06
C LEU A 253 12.31 -0.95 -15.38
N THR A 254 12.70 -0.40 -14.24
CA THR A 254 13.98 -0.74 -13.58
C THR A 254 13.84 -1.71 -12.42
N ARG A 255 12.63 -1.94 -11.96
CA ARG A 255 12.35 -2.81 -10.80
C ARG A 255 11.78 -4.14 -11.24
N THR A 256 12.59 -5.20 -11.16
CA THR A 256 12.12 -6.57 -11.37
C THR A 256 11.32 -7.03 -10.17
N THR A 257 10.04 -7.25 -10.39
CA THR A 257 9.08 -7.58 -9.32
C THR A 257 8.62 -9.03 -9.44
N PRO A 258 8.47 -9.76 -8.34
CA PRO A 258 7.91 -11.09 -8.37
C PRO A 258 6.42 -11.08 -8.71
N TYR A 259 5.96 -12.12 -9.38
CA TYR A 259 4.56 -12.45 -9.53
C TYR A 259 4.29 -13.87 -9.04
N HIS A 260 3.07 -14.10 -8.60
CA HIS A 260 2.69 -15.29 -7.85
C HIS A 260 1.78 -16.20 -8.66
N PHE A 261 1.77 -17.48 -8.33
CA PHE A 261 0.70 -18.35 -8.79
C PHE A 261 -0.65 -17.87 -8.23
N PRO A 262 -1.74 -18.08 -8.98
CA PRO A 262 -3.06 -17.63 -8.54
C PRO A 262 -3.40 -18.16 -7.12
N HIS A 263 -3.82 -17.23 -6.24
CA HIS A 263 -4.28 -17.54 -4.88
C HIS A 263 -3.24 -18.19 -3.96
N GLU A 264 -1.94 -17.96 -4.25
CA GLU A 264 -0.83 -18.55 -3.50
C GLU A 264 0.26 -17.52 -3.19
N THR A 265 1.10 -17.85 -2.21
CA THR A 265 2.32 -17.08 -1.92
C THR A 265 3.51 -17.52 -2.75
N ALA A 266 3.43 -18.68 -3.39
CA ALA A 266 4.51 -19.19 -4.22
C ALA A 266 4.79 -18.26 -5.40
N VAL A 267 6.05 -17.94 -5.61
CA VAL A 267 6.51 -17.08 -6.71
C VAL A 267 6.53 -17.91 -7.99
N ALA A 268 5.82 -17.43 -9.01
CA ALA A 268 5.79 -18.02 -10.34
C ALA A 268 6.93 -17.51 -11.22
N GLY A 269 7.43 -16.30 -10.95
CA GLY A 269 8.54 -15.71 -11.69
C GLY A 269 8.84 -14.28 -11.28
N TYR A 270 9.77 -13.68 -11.99
CA TYR A 270 10.19 -12.29 -11.81
C TYR A 270 10.25 -11.59 -13.16
N SER A 271 9.64 -10.43 -13.28
CA SER A 271 9.82 -9.58 -14.46
C SER A 271 9.65 -8.11 -14.12
N ASN A 272 10.06 -7.25 -15.03
CA ASN A 272 9.84 -5.81 -14.89
C ASN A 272 8.39 -5.48 -15.23
N ILE A 273 7.88 -4.43 -14.61
CA ILE A 273 6.58 -3.85 -14.96
C ILE A 273 6.77 -3.02 -16.22
N THR A 274 6.12 -3.41 -17.30
CA THR A 274 6.19 -2.68 -18.58
C THR A 274 5.08 -1.64 -18.71
N GLY A 275 4.08 -1.70 -17.82
CA GLY A 275 2.87 -0.90 -17.88
C GLY A 275 1.85 -1.45 -18.88
N GLY A 276 0.64 -0.91 -18.84
CA GLY A 276 -0.44 -1.29 -19.73
C GLY A 276 -1.27 -2.49 -19.25
N ASP A 277 -2.07 -3.02 -20.16
CA ASP A 277 -3.08 -4.06 -19.89
C ASP A 277 -4.10 -3.67 -18.80
N ASP A 278 -4.31 -2.39 -18.60
CA ASP A 278 -5.34 -1.87 -17.72
C ASP A 278 -6.69 -1.76 -18.46
N ARG A 279 -7.76 -2.02 -17.76
CA ARG A 279 -9.13 -2.02 -18.30
C ARG A 279 -10.00 -1.03 -17.52
N TYR A 280 -10.69 -0.14 -18.23
CA TYR A 280 -11.55 0.89 -17.66
C TYR A 280 -12.98 0.75 -18.17
N TYR A 281 -13.94 0.55 -17.26
CA TYR A 281 -15.36 0.35 -17.61
C TYR A 281 -16.26 1.24 -16.75
N ASN A 282 -17.13 2.01 -17.38
CA ASN A 282 -18.19 2.77 -16.72
C ASN A 282 -17.69 3.63 -15.53
N ASN A 283 -16.50 4.20 -15.64
CA ASN A 283 -16.01 5.16 -14.65
C ASN A 283 -16.47 6.57 -15.03
N VAL A 284 -16.56 7.44 -14.02
CA VAL A 284 -16.80 8.87 -14.21
C VAL A 284 -15.51 9.61 -13.86
N PHE A 285 -15.04 10.44 -14.77
CA PHE A 285 -13.86 11.30 -14.61
C PHE A 285 -14.31 12.75 -14.70
N LEU A 286 -14.11 13.55 -13.65
CA LEU A 286 -14.55 14.95 -13.64
C LEU A 286 -13.49 15.92 -14.15
N GLY A 287 -12.23 15.55 -14.10
CA GLY A 287 -11.12 16.41 -14.49
C GLY A 287 -10.88 17.58 -13.53
N ASP A 288 -9.86 18.39 -13.84
CA ASP A 288 -9.57 19.63 -13.11
C ASP A 288 -10.37 20.77 -13.75
N ASN A 289 -11.43 21.19 -13.10
CA ASN A 289 -12.29 22.31 -13.53
C ASN A 289 -11.83 23.64 -12.92
N ASP A 290 -10.54 23.93 -12.89
CA ASP A 290 -10.09 25.29 -12.54
C ASP A 290 -10.53 26.26 -13.64
N PRO A 291 -11.49 27.19 -13.38
CA PRO A 291 -11.98 28.10 -14.40
C PRO A 291 -10.92 29.09 -14.90
N ASN A 292 -9.78 29.18 -14.25
CA ASN A 292 -8.66 30.03 -14.64
C ASN A 292 -7.58 29.30 -15.44
N LYS A 293 -7.72 28.01 -15.62
CA LYS A 293 -6.86 27.19 -16.48
C LYS A 293 -7.59 26.79 -17.74
N GLU A 294 -6.88 26.79 -18.85
CA GLU A 294 -7.39 26.10 -20.03
C GLU A 294 -7.86 24.69 -19.63
N PRO A 295 -9.02 24.22 -20.10
CA PRO A 295 -9.46 22.87 -19.80
C PRO A 295 -8.35 21.93 -20.25
N VAL A 296 -7.61 21.42 -19.28
CA VAL A 296 -6.66 20.36 -19.54
C VAL A 296 -7.53 19.18 -19.95
N PRO A 297 -7.50 18.72 -21.19
CA PRO A 297 -8.21 17.51 -21.55
C PRO A 297 -7.77 16.47 -20.52
N ILE A 298 -8.69 15.61 -20.08
CA ILE A 298 -8.37 14.52 -19.18
C ILE A 298 -7.24 13.75 -19.84
N THR A 299 -6.02 14.16 -19.55
CA THR A 299 -4.84 13.47 -20.00
C THR A 299 -4.67 12.34 -19.03
N PHE A 300 -5.15 11.16 -19.40
CA PHE A 300 -4.90 9.93 -18.67
C PHE A 300 -3.41 9.69 -18.44
N PHE A 301 -2.56 10.49 -19.08
CA PHE A 301 -1.12 10.33 -19.13
C PHE A 301 -0.43 11.67 -18.87
N GLU A 302 -0.26 12.03 -17.62
CA GLU A 302 0.73 13.03 -17.27
C GLU A 302 2.06 12.30 -17.01
N HIS A 303 3.00 12.39 -17.94
CA HIS A 303 4.38 12.01 -17.68
C HIS A 303 4.93 13.00 -16.66
N LEU A 304 4.86 12.64 -15.38
CA LEU A 304 5.68 13.33 -14.41
C LEU A 304 7.14 13.05 -14.82
N PRO A 305 7.95 14.10 -15.09
CA PRO A 305 9.36 13.88 -15.30
C PRO A 305 9.86 13.10 -14.08
N LEU A 306 10.46 11.95 -14.33
CA LEU A 306 11.17 11.22 -13.29
C LEU A 306 12.10 12.25 -12.66
N LYS A 307 11.93 12.55 -11.36
CA LYS A 307 12.93 13.31 -10.64
C LYS A 307 14.26 12.62 -10.91
N PRO A 308 15.31 13.33 -11.34
CA PRO A 308 16.62 12.72 -11.45
C PRO A 308 16.86 11.97 -10.16
N ARG A 309 17.01 10.67 -10.21
CA ARG A 309 17.44 9.92 -9.03
C ARG A 309 18.79 10.52 -8.67
N ASP A 310 18.88 11.03 -7.44
CA ASP A 310 20.15 11.47 -6.91
C ASP A 310 21.22 10.43 -7.28
N LYS A 311 22.37 10.88 -7.69
CA LYS A 311 23.52 10.24 -8.36
C LYS A 311 23.97 8.85 -7.85
N ALA A 312 23.11 8.02 -7.34
CA ALA A 312 23.39 6.67 -6.84
C ALA A 312 22.91 5.55 -7.76
N GLY A 313 22.37 5.86 -8.91
CA GLY A 313 22.02 4.91 -9.95
C GLY A 313 22.21 5.57 -11.28
N GLU A 314 23.23 5.16 -11.99
CA GLU A 314 23.50 5.57 -13.36
C GLU A 314 22.30 5.30 -14.26
N ASN A 315 21.45 6.29 -14.37
CA ASN A 315 20.74 6.55 -15.61
C ASN A 315 21.30 7.86 -16.13
N ASP A 316 21.93 7.81 -17.26
CA ASP A 316 22.62 8.86 -18.00
C ASP A 316 21.71 10.02 -18.45
N GLY A 317 20.71 10.39 -17.66
CA GLY A 317 19.85 11.55 -17.89
C GLY A 317 18.99 11.49 -19.14
N LYS A 318 18.88 10.33 -19.79
CA LYS A 318 17.94 10.16 -20.90
C LYS A 318 16.53 10.02 -20.31
N PRO A 319 15.57 10.83 -20.79
CA PRO A 319 14.19 10.58 -20.46
C PRO A 319 13.86 9.15 -20.93
N VAL A 320 13.44 8.30 -20.01
CA VAL A 320 12.81 7.05 -20.40
C VAL A 320 11.44 7.43 -20.94
N MET A 321 11.47 7.89 -22.15
CA MET A 321 10.32 7.96 -23.03
C MET A 321 10.24 6.59 -23.64
N ASP A 322 9.13 6.05 -23.72
CA ASP A 322 8.76 4.92 -24.54
C ASP A 322 8.23 3.77 -23.71
N GLY A 323 6.96 3.63 -23.78
CA GLY A 323 6.29 2.48 -23.26
C GLY A 323 4.84 2.71 -22.84
N VAL A 324 4.26 3.82 -23.26
CA VAL A 324 2.80 3.84 -23.39
C VAL A 324 2.53 3.10 -24.71
N PRO A 325 1.96 1.91 -24.67
CA PRO A 325 1.54 1.26 -25.90
C PRO A 325 0.59 2.19 -26.65
N ASP A 326 0.78 2.37 -27.94
CA ASP A 326 -0.13 3.16 -28.81
C ASP A 326 -1.57 2.64 -28.78
N ASP A 327 -1.79 1.50 -28.16
CA ASP A 327 -3.07 0.81 -27.98
C ASP A 327 -3.72 1.01 -26.59
N ALA A 328 -3.16 1.87 -25.73
CA ALA A 328 -3.84 2.35 -24.55
C ALA A 328 -5.03 3.26 -24.94
N VAL A 329 -5.94 2.74 -25.72
CA VAL A 329 -7.12 3.45 -26.15
C VAL A 329 -8.11 3.51 -25.00
N CYS A 330 -8.30 4.71 -24.49
CA CYS A 330 -9.39 4.99 -23.58
C CYS A 330 -10.72 4.99 -24.35
N TRP A 331 -11.51 3.98 -24.14
CA TRP A 331 -12.91 3.99 -24.58
C TRP A 331 -13.74 4.69 -23.49
N LEU A 332 -14.19 5.88 -23.81
CA LEU A 332 -15.25 6.58 -23.06
C LEU A 332 -16.59 5.87 -23.25
#